data_4f3f88738f58bcf1b1174c15e7c4a903
#
_entry.id   4f3f88738f58bcf1b1174c15e7c4a903
#
_cell.length_a   1.000
_cell.length_b   1.000
_cell.length_c   1.000
_cell.angle_alpha   90.00
_cell.angle_beta   90.00
_cell.angle_gamma   90.00
#
_symmetry.space_group_name_H-M   'P 1'
#
loop_
_entity.id
_entity.type
_entity.pdbx_description
1 polymer ?
#
loop_
_entity_poly.entity_id
_entity_poly.type
_entity_poly.pdbx_seq_one_letter_code
_entity_poly.pdbx_strand_id
1 'polypeptide(L)'
;MSNRSLPACALLALSVTALPAGAADPAFQAYFLQVCATATGALATRCSETPAGLGDLSGDSESSLKPSQNLSHTKSSVGLAEVRSTEARERAAGVREGEDSTTGAAEAAAQLGPFSLLIHGRVTSLEKDRDPAVHSERGLDGDGWALEIGLDRRVSDRVFVGALAAFENVSYDFDPDLVTGTFVPADRAGSADTDSKSLTLYAVWNVSERSFIDTSLGYGRQQHDFRRNPVAQGAPRLSQFQGLVTGDTDSRVWWAAVNAGLDFGSGATTFGPFAGLTYTNSRIDSYTERDLNSSGLHMALGECRKTSVLGHLGLRADRAFSTSRGVFVPQLRVEYLHEFRDHALTINSQYVLDSGPAVFTTTGDKPDQGRVSIGAGVNAILPNGWIAFVNADTLVSGDLDRHRFTLGLRKEL
;
A
#
# COMPACT_ATOMS: atom_id res chain seq x y z
N MET A 1 38.62 34.39 -53.64
CA MET A 1 38.68 32.93 -53.71
C MET A 1 38.98 32.44 -52.31
N SER A 2 37.95 32.06 -51.55
CA SER A 2 38.10 31.52 -50.25
C SER A 2 37.11 30.35 -50.12
N ASN A 3 37.64 29.13 -50.17
CA ASN A 3 36.94 27.88 -49.98
C ASN A 3 36.62 27.72 -48.49
N ARG A 4 35.33 27.70 -48.13
CA ARG A 4 34.84 27.22 -46.82
C ARG A 4 34.27 25.82 -46.99
N SER A 5 34.98 24.84 -46.47
CA SER A 5 34.56 23.47 -46.32
C SER A 5 33.51 23.37 -45.17
N LEU A 6 32.34 22.81 -45.46
CA LEU A 6 31.31 22.43 -44.50
C LEU A 6 31.74 21.15 -43.76
N PRO A 7 31.51 21.04 -42.45
CA PRO A 7 31.73 19.79 -41.73
C PRO A 7 30.56 18.82 -41.98
N ALA A 8 30.90 17.59 -42.31
CA ALA A 8 29.98 16.48 -42.44
C ALA A 8 29.36 16.12 -41.06
N CYS A 9 28.04 16.23 -40.95
CA CYS A 9 27.29 15.66 -39.83
C CYS A 9 27.34 14.12 -39.90
N ALA A 10 28.08 13.50 -39.01
CA ALA A 10 28.01 12.07 -38.77
C ALA A 10 26.69 11.75 -38.06
N LEU A 11 25.76 11.13 -38.76
CA LEU A 11 24.59 10.48 -38.15
C LEU A 11 25.08 9.28 -37.32
N LEU A 12 25.07 9.41 -36.00
CA LEU A 12 25.14 8.26 -35.09
C LEU A 12 23.82 7.49 -35.22
N ALA A 13 23.87 6.36 -35.90
CA ALA A 13 22.80 5.37 -35.83
C ALA A 13 22.83 4.75 -34.43
N LEU A 14 21.91 5.18 -33.57
CA LEU A 14 21.60 4.44 -32.34
C LEU A 14 21.00 3.09 -32.77
N SER A 15 21.82 2.05 -32.71
CA SER A 15 21.31 0.67 -32.72
C SER A 15 20.57 0.45 -31.41
N VAL A 16 19.24 0.52 -31.46
CA VAL A 16 18.37 -0.01 -30.41
C VAL A 16 18.60 -1.51 -30.43
N THR A 17 19.47 -1.99 -29.56
CA THR A 17 19.53 -3.42 -29.23
C THR A 17 18.21 -3.75 -28.56
N ALA A 18 17.33 -4.49 -29.24
CA ALA A 18 16.19 -5.11 -28.61
C ALA A 18 16.73 -5.92 -27.42
N LEU A 19 16.33 -5.51 -26.21
CA LEU A 19 16.56 -6.30 -25.00
C LEU A 19 15.96 -7.69 -25.28
N PRO A 20 16.65 -8.78 -24.95
CA PRO A 20 16.09 -10.10 -25.10
C PRO A 20 14.78 -10.15 -24.32
N ALA A 21 13.72 -10.62 -24.99
CA ALA A 21 12.47 -10.98 -24.32
C ALA A 21 12.83 -11.78 -23.07
N GLY A 22 12.32 -11.33 -21.89
CA GLY A 22 12.75 -11.78 -20.58
C GLY A 22 12.99 -13.29 -20.55
N ALA A 23 14.20 -13.67 -20.21
CA ALA A 23 14.53 -15.09 -20.05
C ALA A 23 13.70 -15.62 -18.88
N ALA A 24 12.96 -16.72 -19.09
CA ALA A 24 12.23 -17.40 -18.04
C ALA A 24 13.14 -17.61 -16.81
N ASP A 25 12.58 -17.43 -15.60
CA ASP A 25 13.34 -17.70 -14.37
C ASP A 25 13.75 -19.17 -14.33
N PRO A 26 15.04 -19.48 -14.48
CA PRO A 26 15.49 -20.88 -14.56
C PRO A 26 15.13 -21.69 -13.32
N ALA A 27 14.98 -21.01 -12.16
CA ALA A 27 14.63 -21.66 -10.91
C ALA A 27 13.16 -22.11 -10.91
N PHE A 28 12.26 -21.27 -11.42
CA PHE A 28 10.85 -21.67 -11.53
C PHE A 28 10.66 -22.73 -12.61
N GLN A 29 11.35 -22.62 -13.74
CA GLN A 29 11.33 -23.66 -14.78
C GLN A 29 11.80 -25.01 -14.23
N ALA A 30 12.91 -25.04 -13.48
CA ALA A 30 13.41 -26.27 -12.86
C ALA A 30 12.42 -26.85 -11.83
N TYR A 31 11.78 -25.97 -11.04
CA TYR A 31 10.73 -26.36 -10.11
C TYR A 31 9.53 -26.95 -10.85
N PHE A 32 9.05 -26.31 -11.92
CA PHE A 32 7.86 -26.79 -12.65
C PHE A 32 8.11 -28.12 -13.33
N LEU A 33 9.33 -28.37 -13.82
CA LEU A 33 9.73 -29.71 -14.34
C LEU A 33 9.66 -30.77 -13.23
N GLN A 34 10.08 -30.46 -12.00
CA GLN A 34 9.96 -31.39 -10.86
C GLN A 34 8.48 -31.67 -10.53
N VAL A 35 7.66 -30.63 -10.51
CA VAL A 35 6.20 -30.75 -10.32
C VAL A 35 5.61 -31.65 -11.38
N CYS A 36 5.97 -31.46 -12.64
CA CYS A 36 5.44 -32.27 -13.74
C CYS A 36 5.86 -33.76 -13.69
N ALA A 37 6.99 -34.07 -13.06
CA ALA A 37 7.40 -35.44 -12.84
C ALA A 37 6.51 -36.21 -11.84
N THR A 38 5.84 -35.52 -10.94
CA THR A 38 5.01 -36.08 -9.87
C THR A 38 3.56 -35.58 -9.88
N ALA A 39 3.19 -34.74 -10.87
CA ALA A 39 1.87 -34.21 -11.08
C ALA A 39 0.81 -35.29 -11.25
N THR A 40 -0.38 -35.05 -10.71
CA THR A 40 -1.55 -35.94 -10.83
C THR A 40 -2.75 -35.15 -11.38
N GLY A 41 -3.75 -35.90 -11.89
CA GLY A 41 -5.02 -35.33 -12.34
C GLY A 41 -4.87 -34.27 -13.43
N ALA A 42 -5.57 -33.16 -13.28
CA ALA A 42 -5.56 -32.07 -14.25
C ALA A 42 -4.18 -31.40 -14.39
N LEU A 43 -3.37 -31.33 -13.33
CA LEU A 43 -2.02 -30.77 -13.39
C LEU A 43 -1.13 -31.60 -14.33
N ALA A 44 -1.21 -32.95 -14.26
CA ALA A 44 -0.47 -33.83 -15.18
C ALA A 44 -0.88 -33.58 -16.65
N THR A 45 -2.16 -33.29 -16.90
CA THR A 45 -2.63 -32.88 -18.22
C THR A 45 -1.98 -31.57 -18.66
N ARG A 46 -1.92 -30.55 -17.79
CA ARG A 46 -1.24 -29.26 -18.09
C ARG A 46 0.24 -29.46 -18.41
N CYS A 47 0.92 -30.33 -17.67
CA CYS A 47 2.32 -30.72 -17.95
C CYS A 47 2.50 -31.32 -19.33
N SER A 48 1.59 -32.21 -19.75
CA SER A 48 1.66 -32.84 -21.08
C SER A 48 1.36 -31.90 -22.24
N GLU A 49 0.71 -30.78 -22.00
CA GLU A 49 0.38 -29.75 -22.98
C GLU A 49 1.52 -28.73 -23.20
N THR A 50 2.59 -28.79 -22.40
CA THR A 50 3.77 -27.93 -22.60
C THR A 50 4.54 -28.31 -23.86
N PRO A 51 5.39 -27.46 -24.45
CA PRO A 51 6.02 -27.69 -25.74
C PRO A 51 6.76 -29.03 -25.87
N ALA A 52 7.49 -29.48 -24.85
CA ALA A 52 8.15 -30.79 -24.83
C ALA A 52 7.30 -31.88 -24.14
N GLY A 53 6.12 -31.55 -23.61
CA GLY A 53 5.26 -32.51 -22.92
C GLY A 53 5.73 -32.91 -21.53
N LEU A 54 6.70 -32.21 -20.98
CA LEU A 54 7.38 -32.52 -19.71
C LEU A 54 7.33 -31.35 -18.70
N GLY A 55 6.65 -30.26 -19.02
CA GLY A 55 6.59 -29.09 -18.17
C GLY A 55 7.49 -27.91 -18.61
N ASP A 56 8.00 -27.93 -19.85
CA ASP A 56 8.74 -26.81 -20.40
C ASP A 56 7.83 -25.61 -20.58
N LEU A 57 8.20 -24.48 -19.99
CA LEU A 57 7.46 -23.24 -20.10
C LEU A 57 8.06 -22.36 -21.20
N SER A 58 7.24 -21.57 -21.85
CA SER A 58 7.69 -20.63 -22.87
C SER A 58 7.03 -19.27 -22.70
N GLY A 59 7.75 -18.24 -23.11
CA GLY A 59 7.31 -16.86 -22.96
C GLY A 59 7.05 -16.50 -21.49
N ASP A 60 6.08 -15.66 -21.23
CA ASP A 60 5.70 -15.21 -19.88
C ASP A 60 4.75 -16.17 -19.12
N SER A 61 4.54 -17.39 -19.60
CA SER A 61 3.70 -18.37 -18.89
C SER A 61 4.20 -18.65 -17.47
N GLU A 62 5.49 -18.55 -17.23
CA GLU A 62 6.11 -18.63 -15.92
C GLU A 62 5.59 -17.52 -14.97
N SER A 63 5.58 -16.28 -15.41
CA SER A 63 5.04 -15.14 -14.64
C SER A 63 3.57 -15.39 -14.29
N SER A 64 2.78 -15.93 -15.22
CA SER A 64 1.37 -16.25 -15.01
C SER A 64 1.15 -17.37 -13.99
N LEU A 65 2.05 -18.34 -13.93
CA LEU A 65 1.95 -19.49 -13.04
C LEU A 65 2.45 -19.19 -11.62
N LYS A 66 3.29 -18.17 -11.42
CA LYS A 66 3.76 -17.73 -10.10
C LYS A 66 2.67 -16.99 -9.34
N PRO A 67 2.58 -17.13 -8.01
CA PRO A 67 1.65 -16.37 -7.18
C PRO A 67 2.20 -14.96 -6.83
N SER A 68 2.71 -14.21 -7.82
CA SER A 68 3.38 -12.93 -7.63
C SER A 68 2.43 -11.81 -7.17
N GLN A 69 1.14 -11.89 -7.51
CA GLN A 69 0.12 -10.95 -7.04
C GLN A 69 -0.03 -10.94 -5.51
N ASN A 70 0.20 -12.08 -4.85
CA ASN A 70 0.13 -12.15 -3.39
C ASN A 70 1.21 -11.31 -2.72
N LEU A 71 2.38 -11.17 -3.35
CA LEU A 71 3.46 -10.31 -2.86
C LEU A 71 3.10 -8.83 -3.00
N SER A 72 2.61 -8.42 -4.18
CA SER A 72 2.16 -7.04 -4.44
C SER A 72 1.04 -6.64 -3.48
N HIS A 73 0.05 -7.51 -3.30
CA HIS A 73 -1.04 -7.31 -2.36
C HIS A 73 -0.55 -7.22 -0.91
N THR A 74 0.39 -8.05 -0.48
CA THR A 74 0.95 -8.01 0.88
C THR A 74 1.64 -6.68 1.16
N LYS A 75 2.38 -6.13 0.20
CA LYS A 75 2.98 -4.79 0.32
C LYS A 75 1.92 -3.71 0.50
N SER A 76 0.88 -3.74 -0.32
CA SER A 76 -0.22 -2.76 -0.24
C SER A 76 -0.95 -2.85 1.10
N SER A 77 -1.21 -4.06 1.61
CA SER A 77 -1.87 -4.27 2.91
C SER A 77 -1.07 -3.71 4.09
N VAL A 78 0.28 -3.76 4.04
CA VAL A 78 1.13 -3.09 5.05
C VAL A 78 1.01 -1.57 4.95
N GLY A 79 0.91 -1.03 3.73
CA GLY A 79 0.69 0.40 3.50
C GLY A 79 -0.57 0.94 4.17
N LEU A 80 -1.62 0.12 4.35
CA LEU A 80 -2.83 0.51 5.09
C LEU A 80 -2.53 0.76 6.59
N ALA A 81 -1.64 -0.02 7.22
CA ALA A 81 -1.23 0.23 8.62
C ALA A 81 -0.42 1.53 8.75
N GLU A 82 0.40 1.87 7.75
CA GLU A 82 1.09 3.17 7.70
C GLU A 82 0.09 4.33 7.63
N VAL A 83 -0.98 4.17 6.84
CA VAL A 83 -2.09 5.14 6.78
C VAL A 83 -2.71 5.35 8.15
N ARG A 84 -3.02 4.28 8.89
CA ARG A 84 -3.61 4.36 10.23
C ARG A 84 -2.71 5.09 11.22
N SER A 85 -1.42 4.84 11.17
CA SER A 85 -0.44 5.57 11.98
C SER A 85 -0.42 7.06 11.64
N THR A 86 -0.49 7.40 10.33
CA THR A 86 -0.55 8.79 9.86
C THR A 86 -1.83 9.48 10.32
N GLU A 87 -2.97 8.82 10.24
CA GLU A 87 -4.28 9.36 10.70
C GLU A 87 -4.28 9.63 12.19
N ALA A 88 -3.71 8.75 13.01
CA ALA A 88 -3.57 9.01 14.45
C ALA A 88 -2.71 10.26 14.71
N ARG A 89 -1.64 10.47 13.94
CA ARG A 89 -0.80 11.67 14.01
C ARG A 89 -1.55 12.93 13.53
N GLU A 90 -2.27 12.87 12.44
CA GLU A 90 -3.09 13.97 11.92
C GLU A 90 -4.17 14.34 12.94
N ARG A 91 -4.74 13.34 13.56
CA ARG A 91 -5.69 13.55 14.66
C ARG A 91 -5.04 14.25 15.85
N ALA A 92 -3.85 13.80 16.24
CA ALA A 92 -3.05 14.41 17.30
C ALA A 92 -2.75 15.89 17.01
N ALA A 93 -2.42 16.22 15.75
CA ALA A 93 -2.21 17.58 15.31
C ALA A 93 -3.50 18.43 15.43
N GLY A 94 -4.62 17.93 14.92
CA GLY A 94 -5.91 18.64 14.99
C GLY A 94 -6.41 18.89 16.41
N VAL A 95 -6.07 18.05 17.38
CA VAL A 95 -6.38 18.27 18.81
C VAL A 95 -5.57 19.44 19.34
N ARG A 96 -4.30 19.60 18.96
CA ARG A 96 -3.43 20.71 19.39
C ARG A 96 -3.81 22.04 18.76
N GLU A 97 -4.13 22.05 17.46
CA GLU A 97 -4.53 23.27 16.73
C GLU A 97 -5.79 23.92 17.32
N GLY A 98 -6.67 23.13 17.92
CA GLY A 98 -7.82 23.63 18.67
C GLY A 98 -7.42 24.43 19.92
N GLU A 99 -6.23 24.17 20.50
CA GLU A 99 -5.73 24.90 21.68
C GLU A 99 -4.88 26.13 21.32
N ASP A 100 -4.05 26.04 20.27
CA ASP A 100 -3.09 27.10 19.93
C ASP A 100 -3.69 28.29 19.17
N SER A 101 -4.97 28.21 18.76
CA SER A 101 -5.61 29.38 18.14
C SER A 101 -5.80 30.47 19.18
N THR A 102 -4.83 31.37 19.29
CA THR A 102 -4.86 32.61 20.10
C THR A 102 -5.98 33.62 19.70
N THR A 103 -6.86 33.19 18.80
CA THR A 103 -8.06 33.90 18.37
C THR A 103 -9.27 33.14 18.96
N GLY A 104 -10.26 33.88 19.49
CA GLY A 104 -11.47 33.45 20.21
C GLY A 104 -12.11 32.06 20.00
N ALA A 105 -11.55 31.24 19.11
CA ALA A 105 -11.90 29.83 18.93
C ALA A 105 -11.30 28.97 20.06
N ALA A 106 -10.13 29.29 20.61
CA ALA A 106 -9.54 28.56 21.73
C ALA A 106 -10.33 28.79 23.03
N GLU A 107 -10.85 30.00 23.24
CA GLU A 107 -11.75 30.29 24.36
C GLU A 107 -13.08 29.53 24.24
N ALA A 108 -13.60 29.36 23.01
CA ALA A 108 -14.80 28.57 22.75
C ALA A 108 -14.58 27.06 22.97
N ALA A 109 -13.41 26.56 22.58
CA ALA A 109 -13.04 25.16 22.79
C ALA A 109 -12.82 24.81 24.28
N ALA A 110 -12.23 25.73 25.04
CA ALA A 110 -12.05 25.54 26.49
C ALA A 110 -13.37 25.47 27.30
N GLN A 111 -14.49 25.91 26.72
CA GLN A 111 -15.80 25.90 27.34
C GLN A 111 -16.61 24.62 27.07
N LEU A 112 -16.14 23.73 26.17
CA LEU A 112 -16.96 22.63 25.61
C LEU A 112 -16.75 21.27 26.28
N GLY A 113 -15.93 21.17 27.33
CA GLY A 113 -15.73 19.93 28.07
C GLY A 113 -14.57 19.06 27.56
N PRO A 114 -14.27 17.95 28.29
CA PRO A 114 -13.01 17.22 28.11
C PRO A 114 -13.04 16.15 27.01
N PHE A 115 -14.18 15.94 26.35
CA PHE A 115 -14.32 14.90 25.33
C PHE A 115 -14.58 15.45 23.94
N SER A 116 -14.11 14.76 22.91
CA SER A 116 -14.54 15.01 21.54
C SER A 116 -14.80 13.73 20.77
N LEU A 117 -15.83 13.76 19.93
CA LEU A 117 -16.19 12.69 19.01
C LEU A 117 -15.78 13.06 17.59
N LEU A 118 -15.19 12.11 16.88
CA LEU A 118 -14.78 12.24 15.49
C LEU A 118 -15.50 11.18 14.65
N ILE A 119 -15.89 11.58 13.46
CA ILE A 119 -16.27 10.65 12.38
C ILE A 119 -15.69 11.17 11.08
N HIS A 120 -15.03 10.33 10.30
CA HIS A 120 -14.59 10.67 8.97
C HIS A 120 -14.63 9.50 7.99
N GLY A 121 -14.82 9.85 6.73
CA GLY A 121 -14.73 8.94 5.59
C GLY A 121 -13.49 9.27 4.75
N ARG A 122 -12.90 8.24 4.17
CA ARG A 122 -11.76 8.35 3.26
C ARG A 122 -12.00 7.52 2.02
N VAL A 123 -11.54 8.03 0.87
CA VAL A 123 -11.34 7.26 -0.35
C VAL A 123 -9.85 7.23 -0.67
N THR A 124 -9.39 6.10 -1.19
CA THR A 124 -7.98 5.87 -1.52
C THR A 124 -7.90 5.26 -2.91
N SER A 125 -6.96 5.73 -3.74
CA SER A 125 -6.55 5.08 -4.97
C SER A 125 -5.07 4.73 -4.88
N LEU A 126 -4.71 3.56 -5.39
CA LEU A 126 -3.38 2.96 -5.35
C LEU A 126 -3.00 2.54 -6.76
N GLU A 127 -1.78 2.81 -7.16
CA GLU A 127 -1.24 2.40 -8.45
C GLU A 127 0.19 1.89 -8.25
N LYS A 128 0.47 0.70 -8.78
CA LYS A 128 1.80 0.12 -8.79
C LYS A 128 2.12 -0.33 -10.21
N ASP A 129 3.10 0.32 -10.81
CA ASP A 129 3.62 -0.10 -12.10
C ASP A 129 4.37 -1.43 -12.02
N ARG A 130 4.21 -2.24 -13.05
CA ARG A 130 5.03 -3.43 -13.22
C ARG A 130 6.39 -3.02 -13.77
N ASP A 131 7.48 -3.36 -13.07
CA ASP A 131 8.83 -3.23 -13.63
C ASP A 131 9.05 -4.36 -14.65
N PRO A 132 9.16 -4.06 -15.96
CA PRO A 132 9.38 -5.06 -16.99
C PRO A 132 10.75 -5.74 -16.92
N ALA A 133 11.71 -5.20 -16.17
CA ALA A 133 13.04 -5.76 -15.97
C ALA A 133 13.08 -6.76 -14.80
N VAL A 134 12.12 -6.69 -13.88
CA VAL A 134 12.06 -7.49 -12.66
C VAL A 134 10.69 -8.16 -12.59
N HIS A 135 10.59 -9.42 -12.99
CA HIS A 135 9.33 -10.16 -13.09
C HIS A 135 8.85 -10.78 -11.76
N SER A 136 9.27 -10.26 -10.61
CA SER A 136 8.98 -10.86 -9.31
C SER A 136 7.63 -10.45 -8.73
N GLU A 137 7.16 -9.25 -9.04
CA GLU A 137 5.86 -8.72 -8.59
C GLU A 137 5.01 -8.24 -9.76
N ARG A 138 3.70 -8.22 -9.57
CA ARG A 138 2.76 -7.65 -10.55
C ARG A 138 2.49 -6.20 -10.25
N GLY A 139 2.23 -5.43 -11.30
CA GLY A 139 1.53 -4.18 -11.19
C GLY A 139 0.09 -4.40 -10.73
N LEU A 140 -0.51 -3.37 -10.16
CA LEU A 140 -1.89 -3.38 -9.70
C LEU A 140 -2.46 -1.97 -9.66
N ASP A 141 -3.76 -1.90 -9.89
CA ASP A 141 -4.62 -0.78 -9.54
C ASP A 141 -5.46 -1.14 -8.32
N GLY A 142 -5.69 -0.20 -7.42
CA GLY A 142 -6.49 -0.44 -6.23
C GLY A 142 -7.32 0.78 -5.84
N ASP A 143 -8.58 0.53 -5.51
CA ASP A 143 -9.49 1.55 -4.98
C ASP A 143 -10.09 1.11 -3.67
N GLY A 144 -10.22 2.05 -2.74
CA GLY A 144 -10.74 1.72 -1.42
C GLY A 144 -11.49 2.87 -0.75
N TRP A 145 -12.23 2.49 0.26
CA TRP A 145 -12.88 3.43 1.18
C TRP A 145 -12.68 3.01 2.62
N ALA A 146 -12.74 3.98 3.53
CA ALA A 146 -12.71 3.74 4.96
C ALA A 146 -13.69 4.64 5.69
N LEU A 147 -14.20 4.13 6.81
CA LEU A 147 -14.95 4.88 7.80
C LEU A 147 -14.23 4.77 9.13
N GLU A 148 -13.98 5.90 9.78
CA GLU A 148 -13.36 5.96 11.11
C GLU A 148 -14.23 6.72 12.09
N ILE A 149 -14.25 6.18 13.31
CA ILE A 149 -14.91 6.79 14.46
C ILE A 149 -13.90 6.89 15.58
N GLY A 150 -13.75 8.08 16.15
CA GLY A 150 -12.79 8.39 17.19
C GLY A 150 -13.41 9.06 18.40
N LEU A 151 -12.83 8.79 19.54
CA LEU A 151 -13.14 9.45 20.80
C LEU A 151 -11.83 9.91 21.45
N ASP A 152 -11.77 11.19 21.80
CA ASP A 152 -10.63 11.77 22.50
C ASP A 152 -11.04 12.33 23.84
N ARG A 153 -10.05 12.40 24.72
CA ARG A 153 -10.20 13.03 26.03
C ARG A 153 -8.96 13.89 26.34
N ARG A 154 -9.21 15.12 26.77
CA ARG A 154 -8.21 15.95 27.45
C ARG A 154 -8.03 15.44 28.88
N VAL A 155 -6.85 14.93 29.20
CA VAL A 155 -6.50 14.42 30.53
C VAL A 155 -5.93 15.54 31.41
N SER A 156 -5.18 16.45 30.80
CA SER A 156 -4.65 17.67 31.39
C SER A 156 -4.46 18.73 30.31
N ASP A 157 -4.05 19.95 30.69
CA ASP A 157 -3.78 21.04 29.75
C ASP A 157 -2.70 20.70 28.71
N ARG A 158 -1.91 19.64 28.94
CA ARG A 158 -0.82 19.21 28.07
C ARG A 158 -0.95 17.82 27.52
N VAL A 159 -1.94 17.04 27.96
CA VAL A 159 -2.05 15.64 27.61
C VAL A 159 -3.43 15.30 27.09
N PHE A 160 -3.47 14.73 25.90
CA PHE A 160 -4.65 14.14 25.27
C PHE A 160 -4.44 12.68 25.05
N VAL A 161 -5.50 11.90 25.16
CA VAL A 161 -5.53 10.49 24.81
C VAL A 161 -6.77 10.22 23.97
N GLY A 162 -6.67 9.27 23.06
CA GLY A 162 -7.80 8.91 22.22
C GLY A 162 -7.73 7.50 21.66
N ALA A 163 -8.84 7.11 21.08
CA ALA A 163 -8.99 5.85 20.38
C ALA A 163 -9.72 6.07 19.05
N LEU A 164 -9.30 5.37 18.01
CA LEU A 164 -9.91 5.34 16.68
C LEU A 164 -10.28 3.90 16.33
N ALA A 165 -11.53 3.67 15.98
CA ALA A 165 -11.99 2.43 15.36
C ALA A 165 -12.19 2.67 13.87
N ALA A 166 -11.65 1.79 13.03
CA ALA A 166 -11.72 1.93 11.59
C ALA A 166 -12.26 0.67 10.91
N PHE A 167 -13.04 0.90 9.86
CA PHE A 167 -13.51 -0.10 8.91
C PHE A 167 -13.06 0.34 7.52
N GLU A 168 -12.48 -0.56 6.75
CA GLU A 168 -11.93 -0.26 5.44
C GLU A 168 -12.13 -1.45 4.50
N ASN A 169 -12.42 -1.13 3.25
CA ASN A 169 -12.44 -2.08 2.15
C ASN A 169 -11.55 -1.54 1.03
N VAL A 170 -10.73 -2.40 0.43
CA VAL A 170 -9.90 -2.07 -0.72
C VAL A 170 -9.98 -3.22 -1.72
N SER A 171 -10.32 -2.90 -2.96
CA SER A 171 -10.31 -3.82 -4.08
C SER A 171 -9.09 -3.56 -4.95
N TYR A 172 -8.48 -4.62 -5.46
CA TYR A 172 -7.28 -4.59 -6.30
C TYR A 172 -7.53 -5.38 -7.57
N ASP A 173 -7.17 -4.79 -8.71
CA ASP A 173 -7.03 -5.48 -10.00
C ASP A 173 -5.54 -5.63 -10.33
N PHE A 174 -5.11 -6.83 -10.73
CA PHE A 174 -3.71 -7.10 -11.07
C PHE A 174 -3.49 -7.04 -12.58
N ASP A 175 -2.39 -6.41 -12.97
CA ASP A 175 -1.99 -6.29 -14.36
C ASP A 175 -1.88 -7.66 -15.06
N PRO A 176 -2.30 -7.75 -16.32
CA PRO A 176 -2.08 -8.94 -17.13
C PRO A 176 -0.58 -9.17 -17.34
N ASP A 177 -0.21 -10.42 -17.64
CA ASP A 177 1.13 -10.74 -18.10
C ASP A 177 1.41 -10.13 -19.47
N LEU A 178 2.69 -10.01 -19.83
CA LEU A 178 3.07 -9.49 -21.13
C LEU A 178 2.84 -10.54 -22.22
N VAL A 179 2.39 -10.08 -23.38
CA VAL A 179 2.34 -10.90 -24.59
C VAL A 179 3.76 -11.12 -25.09
N THR A 180 4.26 -12.36 -25.05
CA THR A 180 5.61 -12.68 -25.51
C THR A 180 5.60 -13.92 -26.42
N GLY A 181 6.14 -13.77 -27.61
CA GLY A 181 6.17 -14.85 -28.61
C GLY A 181 4.77 -15.36 -28.94
N THR A 182 4.47 -16.60 -28.61
CA THR A 182 3.15 -17.25 -28.80
C THR A 182 2.32 -17.28 -27.52
N PHE A 183 2.82 -16.75 -26.41
CA PHE A 183 2.08 -16.67 -25.15
C PHE A 183 1.07 -15.51 -25.19
N VAL A 184 -0.19 -15.83 -24.92
CA VAL A 184 -1.26 -14.85 -24.77
C VAL A 184 -1.79 -14.92 -23.36
N PRO A 185 -1.61 -13.88 -22.53
CA PRO A 185 -2.07 -13.84 -21.15
C PRO A 185 -3.59 -13.82 -21.05
N ALA A 186 -4.11 -14.04 -19.85
CA ALA A 186 -5.48 -13.68 -19.53
C ALA A 186 -5.67 -12.17 -19.61
N ASP A 187 -6.87 -11.70 -20.00
CA ASP A 187 -7.21 -10.26 -20.04
C ASP A 187 -7.03 -9.58 -18.69
N ARG A 188 -7.17 -10.33 -17.60
CA ARG A 188 -6.87 -9.94 -16.22
C ARG A 188 -6.10 -11.04 -15.53
N ALA A 189 -5.03 -10.70 -14.84
CA ALA A 189 -4.26 -11.68 -14.08
C ALA A 189 -5.02 -12.19 -12.85
N GLY A 190 -5.90 -11.38 -12.32
CA GLY A 190 -6.71 -11.66 -11.16
C GLY A 190 -7.10 -10.41 -10.41
N SER A 191 -7.68 -10.59 -9.23
CA SER A 191 -8.08 -9.51 -8.32
C SER A 191 -7.90 -9.94 -6.87
N ALA A 192 -7.97 -8.98 -5.96
CA ALA A 192 -8.06 -9.22 -4.52
C ALA A 192 -9.00 -8.21 -3.89
N ASP A 193 -9.80 -8.65 -2.93
CA ASP A 193 -10.60 -7.77 -2.06
C ASP A 193 -10.09 -7.91 -0.63
N THR A 194 -9.99 -6.78 0.08
CA THR A 194 -9.52 -6.76 1.47
C THR A 194 -10.50 -5.98 2.34
N ASP A 195 -11.10 -6.66 3.29
CA ASP A 195 -11.88 -6.06 4.37
C ASP A 195 -11.02 -5.93 5.63
N SER A 196 -10.95 -4.74 6.21
CA SER A 196 -10.12 -4.43 7.38
C SER A 196 -10.93 -3.84 8.51
N LYS A 197 -10.62 -4.28 9.74
CA LYS A 197 -11.12 -3.68 10.99
C LYS A 197 -9.94 -3.42 11.89
N SER A 198 -9.84 -2.21 12.44
CA SER A 198 -8.72 -1.86 13.30
C SER A 198 -9.12 -0.96 14.47
N LEU A 199 -8.29 -1.00 15.51
CA LEU A 199 -8.36 -0.12 16.67
C LEU A 199 -6.98 0.52 16.85
N THR A 200 -6.94 1.84 17.00
CA THR A 200 -5.74 2.62 17.30
C THR A 200 -5.95 3.37 18.60
N LEU A 201 -5.01 3.25 19.52
CA LEU A 201 -4.89 4.10 20.69
C LEU A 201 -3.80 5.12 20.42
N TYR A 202 -3.99 6.35 20.85
CA TYR A 202 -2.96 7.38 20.73
C TYR A 202 -2.95 8.33 21.92
N ALA A 203 -1.80 8.94 22.12
CA ALA A 203 -1.60 9.98 23.11
C ALA A 203 -0.78 11.11 22.54
N VAL A 204 -1.10 12.35 22.97
CA VAL A 204 -0.39 13.56 22.60
C VAL A 204 0.06 14.23 23.87
N TRP A 205 1.32 14.62 23.89
CA TRP A 205 1.88 15.42 24.99
C TRP A 205 2.49 16.71 24.45
N ASN A 206 1.91 17.84 24.79
CA ASN A 206 2.47 19.17 24.58
C ASN A 206 3.56 19.41 25.65
N VAL A 207 4.81 19.11 25.29
CA VAL A 207 5.98 19.23 26.18
C VAL A 207 6.19 20.69 26.57
N SER A 208 5.98 21.60 25.62
CA SER A 208 5.97 23.06 25.80
C SER A 208 4.96 23.68 24.84
N GLU A 209 4.84 25.01 24.87
CA GLU A 209 4.01 25.77 23.91
C GLU A 209 4.45 25.59 22.44
N ARG A 210 5.68 25.10 22.21
CA ARG A 210 6.27 24.98 20.87
C ARG A 210 6.70 23.56 20.53
N SER A 211 6.60 22.61 21.44
CA SER A 211 7.09 21.26 21.20
C SER A 211 6.10 20.21 21.68
N PHE A 212 5.98 19.17 20.90
CA PHE A 212 5.08 18.07 21.16
C PHE A 212 5.72 16.71 20.89
N ILE A 213 5.14 15.70 21.53
CA ILE A 213 5.37 14.31 21.24
C ILE A 213 3.99 13.66 21.09
N ASP A 214 3.79 12.89 20.05
CA ASP A 214 2.63 12.00 19.94
C ASP A 214 3.08 10.54 19.75
N THR A 215 2.23 9.63 20.21
CA THR A 215 2.46 8.19 20.13
C THR A 215 1.18 7.50 19.74
N SER A 216 1.29 6.43 18.98
CA SER A 216 0.15 5.57 18.69
C SER A 216 0.51 4.09 18.74
N LEU A 217 -0.47 3.27 19.07
CA LEU A 217 -0.41 1.82 19.07
C LEU A 217 -1.71 1.29 18.45
N GLY A 218 -1.60 0.44 17.45
CA GLY A 218 -2.76 -0.09 16.78
C GLY A 218 -2.68 -1.57 16.48
N TYR A 219 -3.86 -2.15 16.32
CA TYR A 219 -4.05 -3.54 15.92
C TYR A 219 -5.21 -3.64 14.93
N GLY A 220 -5.00 -4.43 13.87
CA GLY A 220 -6.01 -4.70 12.85
C GLY A 220 -6.09 -6.17 12.47
N ARG A 221 -7.27 -6.56 12.02
CA ARG A 221 -7.52 -7.82 11.32
C ARG A 221 -8.03 -7.50 9.94
N GLN A 222 -7.54 -8.26 8.95
CA GLN A 222 -7.94 -8.12 7.56
C GLN A 222 -8.35 -9.49 7.05
N GLN A 223 -9.40 -9.51 6.25
CA GLN A 223 -9.85 -10.68 5.49
C GLN A 223 -9.56 -10.41 4.03
N HIS A 224 -9.00 -11.39 3.34
CA HIS A 224 -8.57 -11.28 1.95
C HIS A 224 -9.24 -12.34 1.11
N ASP A 225 -9.87 -11.92 0.03
CA ASP A 225 -10.43 -12.78 -0.99
C ASP A 225 -9.60 -12.59 -2.28
N PHE A 226 -8.94 -13.65 -2.73
CA PHE A 226 -8.09 -13.65 -3.90
C PHE A 226 -8.74 -14.36 -5.07
N ARG A 227 -8.51 -13.82 -6.26
CA ARG A 227 -8.79 -14.46 -7.53
C ARG A 227 -7.56 -14.41 -8.41
N ARG A 228 -7.17 -15.54 -9.00
CA ARG A 228 -6.03 -15.62 -9.89
C ARG A 228 -6.45 -16.36 -11.17
N ASN A 229 -6.00 -15.85 -12.32
CA ASN A 229 -6.29 -16.40 -13.64
C ASN A 229 -4.97 -16.88 -14.29
N PRO A 230 -4.35 -17.96 -13.80
CA PRO A 230 -3.09 -18.44 -14.33
C PRO A 230 -3.29 -19.02 -15.72
N VAL A 231 -2.34 -18.75 -16.61
CA VAL A 231 -2.32 -19.27 -17.96
C VAL A 231 -1.10 -20.16 -18.17
N ALA A 232 -1.33 -21.42 -18.48
CA ALA A 232 -0.29 -22.32 -18.93
C ALA A 232 -0.27 -22.34 -20.46
N GLN A 233 0.88 -22.12 -21.06
CA GLN A 233 1.03 -22.24 -22.50
C GLN A 233 1.25 -23.69 -22.88
N GLY A 234 0.36 -24.22 -23.71
CA GLY A 234 0.54 -25.54 -24.35
C GLY A 234 1.51 -25.50 -25.52
N ALA A 235 1.76 -26.66 -26.12
CA ALA A 235 2.53 -26.78 -27.35
C ALA A 235 1.96 -25.89 -28.46
N PRO A 236 2.74 -25.43 -29.45
CA PRO A 236 2.37 -24.44 -30.44
C PRO A 236 1.09 -24.67 -31.24
N ARG A 237 0.44 -25.81 -31.08
CA ARG A 237 -0.82 -26.16 -31.75
C ARG A 237 -1.92 -26.58 -30.78
N LEU A 238 -1.66 -26.60 -29.47
CA LEU A 238 -2.66 -26.88 -28.44
C LEU A 238 -3.23 -25.61 -27.91
N SER A 239 -4.49 -25.64 -27.55
CA SER A 239 -5.17 -24.48 -26.98
C SER A 239 -4.52 -24.07 -25.64
N GLN A 240 -4.17 -22.82 -25.54
CA GLN A 240 -3.79 -22.20 -24.30
C GLN A 240 -4.90 -22.41 -23.26
N PHE A 241 -4.55 -22.85 -22.06
CA PHE A 241 -5.52 -23.08 -21.01
C PHE A 241 -5.41 -22.00 -19.92
N GLN A 242 -6.54 -21.34 -19.64
CA GLN A 242 -6.67 -20.37 -18.58
C GLN A 242 -7.29 -21.03 -17.34
N GLY A 243 -6.59 -20.99 -16.22
CA GLY A 243 -7.12 -21.38 -14.92
C GLY A 243 -8.05 -20.30 -14.35
N LEU A 244 -8.90 -20.73 -13.44
CA LEU A 244 -9.70 -19.86 -12.59
C LEU A 244 -9.62 -20.39 -11.17
N VAL A 245 -8.81 -19.73 -10.33
CA VAL A 245 -8.59 -20.15 -8.96
C VAL A 245 -8.94 -19.01 -8.00
N THR A 246 -9.46 -19.38 -6.83
CA THR A 246 -9.80 -18.45 -5.76
C THR A 246 -9.21 -18.93 -4.45
N GLY A 247 -8.97 -18.00 -3.53
CA GLY A 247 -8.48 -18.30 -2.19
C GLY A 247 -8.91 -17.24 -1.21
N ASP A 248 -9.12 -17.64 0.02
CA ASP A 248 -9.48 -16.75 1.13
C ASP A 248 -8.50 -16.95 2.28
N THR A 249 -8.11 -15.87 2.96
CA THR A 249 -7.22 -15.92 4.12
C THR A 249 -7.39 -14.71 5.01
N ASP A 250 -6.93 -14.85 6.24
CA ASP A 250 -6.92 -13.76 7.22
C ASP A 250 -5.50 -13.21 7.40
N SER A 251 -5.43 -11.96 7.84
CA SER A 251 -4.18 -11.38 8.31
C SER A 251 -4.37 -10.59 9.59
N ARG A 252 -3.26 -10.40 10.28
CA ARG A 252 -3.15 -9.59 11.49
C ARG A 252 -2.03 -8.59 11.31
N VAL A 253 -2.32 -7.36 11.65
CA VAL A 253 -1.36 -6.27 11.59
C VAL A 253 -1.36 -5.52 12.91
N TRP A 254 -0.18 -5.16 13.40
CA TRP A 254 -0.04 -4.22 14.50
C TRP A 254 1.05 -3.21 14.19
N TRP A 255 0.90 -2.03 14.76
CA TRP A 255 1.86 -0.94 14.57
C TRP A 255 2.02 -0.15 15.86
N ALA A 256 3.19 0.47 15.98
CA ALA A 256 3.49 1.44 17.00
C ALA A 256 4.24 2.61 16.37
N ALA A 257 3.88 3.83 16.74
CA ALA A 257 4.55 5.01 16.22
C ALA A 257 4.87 6.00 17.35
N VAL A 258 5.94 6.75 17.15
CA VAL A 258 6.31 7.90 17.94
C VAL A 258 6.72 9.03 17.03
N ASN A 259 6.21 10.22 17.30
CA ASN A 259 6.50 11.44 16.55
C ASN A 259 6.85 12.55 17.51
N ALA A 260 7.66 13.51 17.06
CA ALA A 260 7.96 14.72 17.77
C ALA A 260 8.06 15.89 16.77
N GLY A 261 7.71 17.08 17.20
CA GLY A 261 7.80 18.25 16.34
C GLY A 261 7.87 19.56 17.13
N LEU A 262 8.10 20.61 16.35
CA LEU A 262 8.17 21.98 16.83
C LEU A 262 7.16 22.83 16.06
N ASP A 263 6.56 23.80 16.75
CA ASP A 263 5.63 24.77 16.19
C ASP A 263 6.16 26.18 16.41
N PHE A 264 6.31 26.91 15.32
CA PHE A 264 6.73 28.29 15.29
C PHE A 264 5.57 29.15 14.81
N GLY A 265 5.04 29.99 15.69
CA GLY A 265 3.94 30.92 15.37
C GLY A 265 4.46 32.25 14.89
N SER A 266 3.81 32.84 13.87
CA SER A 266 3.99 34.19 13.43
C SER A 266 2.62 34.82 13.09
N GLY A 267 1.98 35.50 14.05
CA GLY A 267 0.61 35.97 13.92
C GLY A 267 -0.38 34.81 13.78
N ALA A 268 -1.14 34.76 12.69
CA ALA A 268 -2.13 33.73 12.42
C ALA A 268 -1.54 32.52 11.69
N THR A 269 -0.22 32.45 11.45
CA THR A 269 0.45 31.38 10.72
C THR A 269 1.28 30.55 11.70
N THR A 270 1.16 29.23 11.62
CA THR A 270 2.01 28.26 12.32
C THR A 270 2.78 27.44 11.27
N PHE A 271 4.01 27.14 11.54
CA PHE A 271 4.82 26.23 10.73
C PHE A 271 5.81 25.49 11.62
N GLY A 272 6.22 24.29 11.21
CA GLY A 272 7.18 23.58 12.01
C GLY A 272 7.65 22.27 11.40
N PRO A 273 8.87 21.86 11.74
CA PRO A 273 9.38 20.54 11.42
C PRO A 273 8.80 19.50 12.36
N PHE A 274 8.68 18.28 11.85
CA PHE A 274 8.36 17.10 12.64
C PHE A 274 9.15 15.90 12.12
N ALA A 275 9.39 14.93 12.98
CA ALA A 275 10.03 13.68 12.64
C ALA A 275 9.45 12.56 13.49
N GLY A 276 9.56 11.32 13.03
CA GLY A 276 9.11 10.18 13.80
C GLY A 276 9.50 8.83 13.19
N LEU A 277 9.07 7.79 13.88
CA LEU A 277 9.28 6.40 13.50
C LEU A 277 7.97 5.64 13.65
N THR A 278 7.67 4.81 12.66
CA THR A 278 6.58 3.84 12.70
C THR A 278 7.13 2.44 12.52
N TYR A 279 6.83 1.57 13.45
CA TYR A 279 7.06 0.13 13.34
C TYR A 279 5.75 -0.55 12.96
N THR A 280 5.78 -1.40 11.94
CA THR A 280 4.63 -2.21 11.52
C THR A 280 5.04 -3.66 11.39
N ASN A 281 4.18 -4.57 11.84
CA ASN A 281 4.33 -6.00 11.62
C ASN A 281 3.01 -6.57 11.13
N SER A 282 3.04 -7.17 9.94
CA SER A 282 1.90 -7.84 9.30
C SER A 282 2.20 -9.31 9.10
N ARG A 283 1.20 -10.13 9.31
CA ARG A 283 1.24 -11.57 9.08
C ARG A 283 -0.02 -12.00 8.37
N ILE A 284 0.12 -12.54 7.17
CA ILE A 284 -0.94 -13.18 6.38
C ILE A 284 -0.83 -14.68 6.61
N ASP A 285 -1.91 -15.32 7.00
CA ASP A 285 -1.95 -16.75 7.29
C ASP A 285 -1.87 -17.56 5.99
N SER A 286 -1.40 -18.81 6.09
CA SER A 286 -1.34 -19.74 4.96
C SER A 286 -2.74 -20.15 4.50
N TYR A 287 -2.91 -20.41 3.22
CA TYR A 287 -4.17 -20.88 2.66
C TYR A 287 -3.97 -21.79 1.44
N THR A 288 -5.04 -22.44 1.02
CA THR A 288 -5.06 -23.27 -0.18
C THR A 288 -6.10 -22.73 -1.15
N GLU A 289 -5.68 -22.49 -2.38
CA GLU A 289 -6.56 -22.06 -3.46
C GLU A 289 -7.59 -23.16 -3.82
N ARG A 290 -8.73 -22.74 -4.33
CA ARG A 290 -9.77 -23.59 -4.92
C ARG A 290 -9.78 -23.41 -6.42
N ASP A 291 -9.77 -24.50 -7.14
CA ASP A 291 -9.82 -24.56 -8.60
C ASP A 291 -11.27 -24.60 -9.07
N LEU A 292 -11.73 -23.57 -9.71
CA LEU A 292 -13.13 -23.41 -10.11
C LEU A 292 -13.44 -24.02 -11.48
N ASN A 293 -12.42 -24.29 -12.30
CA ASN A 293 -12.59 -24.80 -13.67
C ASN A 293 -11.77 -26.06 -13.99
N SER A 294 -11.31 -26.76 -12.96
CA SER A 294 -10.53 -27.99 -13.08
C SER A 294 -9.23 -27.82 -13.90
N SER A 295 -8.58 -26.67 -13.70
CA SER A 295 -7.32 -26.35 -14.37
C SER A 295 -6.15 -27.19 -13.86
N GLY A 296 -6.18 -27.58 -12.59
CA GLY A 296 -5.06 -28.19 -11.88
C GLY A 296 -4.00 -27.18 -11.43
N LEU A 297 -4.22 -25.87 -11.66
CA LEU A 297 -3.22 -24.82 -11.41
C LEU A 297 -3.35 -24.14 -10.03
N HIS A 298 -4.16 -24.69 -9.13
CA HIS A 298 -4.32 -24.17 -7.77
C HIS A 298 -3.16 -24.60 -6.86
N MET A 299 -2.83 -23.72 -5.93
CA MET A 299 -1.67 -23.86 -5.05
C MET A 299 -2.08 -23.81 -3.58
N ALA A 300 -1.27 -24.45 -2.75
CA ALA A 300 -1.17 -24.16 -1.33
C ALA A 300 -0.09 -23.10 -1.13
N LEU A 301 -0.44 -22.00 -0.44
CA LEU A 301 0.43 -20.87 -0.18
C LEU A 301 0.77 -20.80 1.32
N GLY A 302 2.04 -20.61 1.61
CA GLY A 302 2.57 -20.48 2.95
C GLY A 302 2.25 -19.13 3.58
N GLU A 303 2.50 -19.06 4.87
CA GLU A 303 2.42 -17.80 5.63
C GLU A 303 3.38 -16.75 5.05
N CYS A 304 2.93 -15.49 4.99
CA CYS A 304 3.76 -14.37 4.60
C CYS A 304 3.84 -13.36 5.75
N ARG A 305 5.06 -12.89 6.07
CA ARG A 305 5.31 -11.88 7.10
C ARG A 305 6.05 -10.70 6.52
N LYS A 306 5.60 -9.50 6.88
CA LYS A 306 6.32 -8.26 6.63
C LYS A 306 6.51 -7.47 7.91
N THR A 307 7.75 -7.04 8.12
CA THR A 307 8.09 -6.04 9.13
C THR A 307 8.59 -4.80 8.42
N SER A 308 8.07 -3.62 8.78
CA SER A 308 8.49 -2.32 8.30
C SER A 308 8.96 -1.46 9.47
N VAL A 309 10.00 -0.69 9.25
CA VAL A 309 10.47 0.37 10.15
C VAL A 309 10.60 1.64 9.31
N LEU A 310 9.59 2.47 9.35
CA LEU A 310 9.49 3.66 8.54
C LEU A 310 9.84 4.89 9.37
N GLY A 311 10.92 5.58 8.99
CA GLY A 311 11.24 6.91 9.49
C GLY A 311 10.61 7.98 8.63
N HIS A 312 10.25 9.09 9.20
CA HIS A 312 9.76 10.25 8.45
C HIS A 312 10.30 11.56 9.00
N LEU A 313 10.49 12.49 8.11
CA LEU A 313 10.90 13.86 8.40
C LEU A 313 10.05 14.79 7.52
N GLY A 314 9.38 15.77 8.13
CA GLY A 314 8.48 16.64 7.40
C GLY A 314 8.45 18.06 7.89
N LEU A 315 7.77 18.89 7.10
CA LEU A 315 7.41 20.26 7.42
C LEU A 315 5.90 20.41 7.27
N ARG A 316 5.30 21.15 8.19
CA ARG A 316 3.90 21.56 8.09
C ARG A 316 3.78 23.07 8.20
N ALA A 317 2.76 23.61 7.58
CA ALA A 317 2.38 25.01 7.70
C ALA A 317 0.86 25.13 7.64
N ASP A 318 0.31 25.98 8.49
CA ASP A 318 -1.10 26.32 8.54
C ASP A 318 -1.30 27.81 8.80
N ARG A 319 -2.49 28.31 8.43
CA ARG A 319 -2.85 29.70 8.68
C ARG A 319 -4.32 29.86 9.01
N ALA A 320 -4.61 30.48 10.14
CA ALA A 320 -5.97 30.75 10.55
C ALA A 320 -6.55 32.03 9.88
N PHE A 321 -7.76 31.91 9.34
CA PHE A 321 -8.56 33.00 8.78
C PHE A 321 -9.89 33.11 9.54
N SER A 322 -10.03 34.14 10.33
CA SER A 322 -11.27 34.41 11.07
C SER A 322 -12.33 35.04 10.15
N THR A 323 -13.53 34.50 10.19
CA THR A 323 -14.71 34.99 9.45
C THR A 323 -15.91 35.11 10.38
N SER A 324 -17.00 35.71 9.91
CA SER A 324 -18.27 35.79 10.68
C SER A 324 -18.93 34.40 10.88
N ARG A 325 -18.50 33.38 10.18
CA ARG A 325 -19.07 32.02 10.24
C ARG A 325 -18.21 31.02 11.01
N GLY A 326 -16.98 31.39 11.35
CA GLY A 326 -16.00 30.50 12.01
C GLY A 326 -14.57 30.82 11.58
N VAL A 327 -13.65 29.95 12.00
CA VAL A 327 -12.23 30.04 11.64
C VAL A 327 -11.90 28.96 10.64
N PHE A 328 -11.29 29.34 9.50
CA PHE A 328 -10.82 28.42 8.48
C PHE A 328 -9.31 28.33 8.55
N VAL A 329 -8.78 27.11 8.61
CA VAL A 329 -7.35 26.83 8.76
C VAL A 329 -6.90 25.94 7.60
N PRO A 330 -6.52 26.53 6.44
CA PRO A 330 -5.81 25.77 5.41
C PRO A 330 -4.45 25.31 5.93
N GLN A 331 -4.07 24.10 5.54
CA GLN A 331 -2.84 23.45 5.95
C GLN A 331 -2.13 22.81 4.77
N LEU A 332 -0.81 22.77 4.84
CA LEU A 332 0.07 22.11 3.89
C LEU A 332 1.10 21.28 4.64
N ARG A 333 1.39 20.08 4.13
CA ARG A 333 2.39 19.18 4.67
C ARG A 333 3.24 18.60 3.55
N VAL A 334 4.54 18.54 3.77
CA VAL A 334 5.49 17.82 2.93
C VAL A 334 6.33 16.93 3.81
N GLU A 335 6.49 15.68 3.43
CA GLU A 335 7.13 14.66 4.25
C GLU A 335 7.98 13.74 3.39
N TYR A 336 9.21 13.50 3.81
CA TYR A 336 10.07 12.45 3.29
C TYR A 336 9.99 11.25 4.22
N LEU A 337 9.76 10.07 3.64
CA LEU A 337 9.66 8.80 4.35
C LEU A 337 10.83 7.91 3.92
N HIS A 338 11.42 7.20 4.89
CA HIS A 338 12.52 6.27 4.65
C HIS A 338 12.25 4.91 5.29
N GLU A 339 12.23 3.86 4.47
CA GLU A 339 12.10 2.48 4.94
C GLU A 339 13.48 1.91 5.31
N PHE A 340 13.67 1.57 6.59
CA PHE A 340 14.92 1.00 7.11
C PHE A 340 15.02 -0.52 6.92
N ARG A 341 13.93 -1.19 6.56
CA ARG A 341 13.88 -2.63 6.30
C ARG A 341 13.81 -2.89 4.80
N ASP A 342 14.93 -3.30 4.21
CA ASP A 342 15.11 -3.51 2.77
C ASP A 342 14.91 -4.98 2.33
N HIS A 343 14.34 -5.82 3.20
CA HIS A 343 14.13 -7.23 2.89
C HIS A 343 12.96 -7.40 1.93
N ALA A 344 13.25 -8.10 0.82
CA ALA A 344 12.21 -8.54 -0.09
C ALA A 344 11.24 -9.50 0.62
N LEU A 345 9.96 -9.42 0.26
CA LEU A 345 8.97 -10.39 0.71
C LEU A 345 9.19 -11.75 0.04
N THR A 346 8.90 -12.82 0.75
CA THR A 346 8.92 -14.17 0.20
C THR A 346 7.63 -14.90 0.53
N ILE A 347 7.15 -15.72 -0.39
CA ILE A 347 6.05 -16.65 -0.18
C ILE A 347 6.40 -18.03 -0.71
N ASN A 348 6.14 -19.05 0.07
CA ASN A 348 6.28 -20.44 -0.35
C ASN A 348 4.98 -20.93 -0.99
N SER A 349 5.08 -21.62 -2.08
CA SER A 349 3.94 -22.21 -2.79
C SER A 349 4.22 -23.62 -3.26
N GLN A 350 3.16 -24.43 -3.32
CA GLN A 350 3.18 -25.80 -3.84
C GLN A 350 1.89 -26.06 -4.61
N TYR A 351 1.97 -26.71 -5.76
CA TYR A 351 0.78 -27.18 -6.48
C TYR A 351 0.06 -28.27 -5.68
N VAL A 352 -1.26 -28.13 -5.50
CA VAL A 352 -2.06 -29.10 -4.70
C VAL A 352 -2.08 -30.48 -5.33
N LEU A 353 -2.01 -30.57 -6.65
CA LEU A 353 -2.00 -31.84 -7.39
C LEU A 353 -0.59 -32.36 -7.67
N ASP A 354 0.44 -31.77 -7.06
CA ASP A 354 1.78 -32.38 -7.03
C ASP A 354 1.88 -33.33 -5.82
N SER A 355 2.16 -34.58 -6.07
CA SER A 355 2.37 -35.58 -5.02
C SER A 355 3.82 -35.59 -4.49
N GLY A 356 4.71 -34.80 -5.10
CA GLY A 356 6.09 -34.64 -4.68
C GLY A 356 6.25 -33.58 -3.55
N PRO A 357 7.46 -33.49 -2.98
CA PRO A 357 7.75 -32.56 -1.92
C PRO A 357 8.17 -31.14 -2.44
N ALA A 358 8.02 -30.87 -3.74
CA ALA A 358 8.56 -29.67 -4.34
C ALA A 358 7.82 -28.41 -3.87
N VAL A 359 8.56 -27.46 -3.31
CA VAL A 359 8.08 -26.15 -2.87
C VAL A 359 8.87 -25.07 -3.60
N PHE A 360 8.19 -24.07 -4.12
CA PHE A 360 8.81 -22.91 -4.72
C PHE A 360 8.69 -21.70 -3.79
N THR A 361 9.79 -20.98 -3.63
CA THR A 361 9.82 -19.70 -2.91
C THR A 361 9.82 -18.56 -3.92
N THR A 362 8.71 -17.85 -4.03
CA THR A 362 8.66 -16.62 -4.81
C THR A 362 9.19 -15.49 -3.94
N THR A 363 10.16 -14.74 -4.47
CA THR A 363 10.75 -13.55 -3.82
C THR A 363 10.30 -12.32 -4.57
N GLY A 364 9.75 -11.35 -3.85
CA GLY A 364 9.33 -10.07 -4.41
C GLY A 364 10.48 -9.09 -4.57
N ASP A 365 10.14 -7.91 -5.04
CA ASP A 365 11.06 -6.79 -5.16
C ASP A 365 11.41 -6.21 -3.78
N LYS A 366 12.58 -5.61 -3.67
CA LYS A 366 12.91 -4.83 -2.48
C LYS A 366 11.98 -3.61 -2.40
N PRO A 367 11.54 -3.23 -1.19
CA PRO A 367 10.75 -2.02 -1.05
C PRO A 367 11.56 -0.78 -1.38
N ASP A 368 10.92 0.23 -1.96
CA ASP A 368 11.51 1.55 -2.10
C ASP A 368 11.88 2.12 -0.73
N GLN A 369 13.13 2.51 -0.61
CA GLN A 369 13.64 3.08 0.64
C GLN A 369 13.21 4.53 0.84
N GLY A 370 13.04 5.30 -0.23
CA GLY A 370 12.70 6.73 -0.19
C GLY A 370 11.37 7.03 -0.85
N ARG A 371 10.47 7.71 -0.13
CA ARG A 371 9.15 8.13 -0.62
C ARG A 371 8.87 9.56 -0.21
N VAL A 372 8.06 10.28 -0.97
CA VAL A 372 7.63 11.65 -0.66
C VAL A 372 6.11 11.70 -0.54
N SER A 373 5.62 12.29 0.54
CA SER A 373 4.20 12.56 0.73
C SER A 373 3.96 14.07 0.75
N ILE A 374 2.92 14.49 0.03
CA ILE A 374 2.44 15.88 0.01
C ILE A 374 0.97 15.85 0.38
N GLY A 375 0.59 16.63 1.38
CA GLY A 375 -0.78 16.75 1.84
C GLY A 375 -1.23 18.21 1.92
N ALA A 376 -2.46 18.46 1.54
CA ALA A 376 -3.12 19.74 1.70
C ALA A 376 -4.53 19.55 2.28
N GLY A 377 -4.99 20.48 3.10
CA GLY A 377 -6.32 20.39 3.69
C GLY A 377 -6.84 21.70 4.22
N VAL A 378 -8.05 21.66 4.72
CA VAL A 378 -8.71 22.80 5.40
C VAL A 378 -9.50 22.27 6.58
N ASN A 379 -9.27 22.84 7.75
CA ASN A 379 -10.12 22.71 8.93
C ASN A 379 -11.05 23.94 9.02
N ALA A 380 -12.33 23.70 9.23
CA ALA A 380 -13.33 24.73 9.48
C ALA A 380 -13.85 24.59 10.91
N ILE A 381 -13.40 25.46 11.80
CA ILE A 381 -13.85 25.54 13.21
C ILE A 381 -15.11 26.39 13.22
N LEU A 382 -16.24 25.76 13.52
CA LEU A 382 -17.57 26.33 13.46
C LEU A 382 -18.09 26.60 14.89
N PRO A 383 -19.15 27.43 15.04
CA PRO A 383 -19.78 27.65 16.35
C PRO A 383 -20.25 26.35 17.01
N ASN A 384 -20.37 26.39 18.34
CA ASN A 384 -20.85 25.26 19.16
C ASN A 384 -19.95 24.00 19.10
N GLY A 385 -18.64 24.16 18.89
CA GLY A 385 -17.66 23.06 18.95
C GLY A 385 -17.73 22.06 17.80
N TRP A 386 -18.24 22.47 16.66
CA TRP A 386 -18.13 21.68 15.44
C TRP A 386 -16.88 22.01 14.67
N ILE A 387 -16.17 21.01 14.21
CA ILE A 387 -15.03 21.15 13.29
C ILE A 387 -15.30 20.24 12.09
N ALA A 388 -15.36 20.83 10.91
CA ALA A 388 -15.39 20.09 9.65
C ALA A 388 -14.00 20.15 9.03
N PHE A 389 -13.56 19.07 8.36
CA PHE A 389 -12.27 19.06 7.68
C PHE A 389 -12.31 18.30 6.37
N VAL A 390 -11.45 18.72 5.48
CA VAL A 390 -11.16 18.03 4.22
C VAL A 390 -9.66 18.00 4.01
N ASN A 391 -9.12 16.83 3.64
CA ASN A 391 -7.70 16.63 3.35
C ASN A 391 -7.54 15.84 2.04
N ALA A 392 -6.49 16.16 1.30
CA ALA A 392 -6.02 15.41 0.16
C ALA A 392 -4.53 15.16 0.31
N ASP A 393 -4.11 13.92 0.10
CA ASP A 393 -2.72 13.49 0.24
C ASP A 393 -2.29 12.66 -0.95
N THR A 394 -1.05 12.84 -1.37
CA THR A 394 -0.40 12.04 -2.39
C THR A 394 0.91 11.51 -1.84
N LEU A 395 1.12 10.20 -1.93
CA LEU A 395 2.40 9.54 -1.71
C LEU A 395 2.94 9.13 -3.07
N VAL A 396 4.15 9.56 -3.38
CA VAL A 396 4.86 9.22 -4.61
C VAL A 396 6.09 8.39 -4.25
N SER A 397 6.22 7.24 -4.90
CA SER A 397 7.40 6.36 -4.79
C SER A 397 7.70 5.72 -6.14
N GLY A 398 8.81 4.99 -6.28
CA GLY A 398 9.09 4.20 -7.46
C GLY A 398 8.34 2.85 -7.49
N ASP A 399 7.71 2.47 -6.38
CA ASP A 399 7.09 1.14 -6.22
C ASP A 399 5.56 1.21 -6.12
N LEU A 400 5.01 2.23 -5.43
CA LEU A 400 3.56 2.34 -5.21
C LEU A 400 3.16 3.80 -5.00
N ASP A 401 2.37 4.34 -5.89
CA ASP A 401 1.73 5.63 -5.74
C ASP A 401 0.39 5.49 -5.02
N ARG A 402 0.06 6.47 -4.18
CA ARG A 402 -1.18 6.46 -3.40
C ARG A 402 -1.76 7.85 -3.29
N HIS A 403 -3.04 7.98 -3.63
CA HIS A 403 -3.82 9.20 -3.47
C HIS A 403 -4.94 8.96 -2.47
N ARG A 404 -5.14 9.91 -1.57
CA ARG A 404 -6.19 9.85 -0.54
C ARG A 404 -6.97 11.14 -0.50
N PHE A 405 -8.26 11.01 -0.30
CA PHE A 405 -9.15 12.12 0.02
C PHE A 405 -9.97 11.78 1.26
N THR A 406 -9.92 12.65 2.26
CA THR A 406 -10.59 12.47 3.56
C THR A 406 -11.55 13.61 3.82
N LEU A 407 -12.75 13.30 4.28
CA LEU A 407 -13.76 14.26 4.73
C LEU A 407 -14.25 13.84 6.11
N GLY A 408 -14.31 14.77 7.05
CA GLY A 408 -14.76 14.43 8.39
C GLY A 408 -15.37 15.57 9.19
N LEU A 409 -15.98 15.15 10.28
CA LEU A 409 -16.60 16.02 11.28
C LEU A 409 -16.09 15.63 12.67
N ARG A 410 -15.83 16.63 13.50
CA ARG A 410 -15.53 16.50 14.91
C ARG A 410 -16.53 17.32 15.70
N LYS A 411 -16.94 16.79 16.85
CA LYS A 411 -17.77 17.47 17.82
C LYS A 411 -17.08 17.45 19.19
N GLU A 412 -16.84 18.60 19.76
CA GLU A 412 -16.41 18.76 21.13
C GLU A 412 -17.64 18.74 22.05
N LEU A 413 -17.60 17.91 23.11
CA LEU A 413 -18.72 17.59 24.01
C LEU A 413 -18.47 18.14 25.40
#